data_c8062b237239dc743a29babf39c09508
#
_entry.id   c8062b237239dc743a29babf39c09508
#
_cell.length_a   1.000
_cell.length_b   1.000
_cell.length_c   1.000
_cell.angle_alpha   90.00
_cell.angle_beta   90.00
_cell.angle_gamma   90.00
#
_symmetry.space_group_name_H-M   'P 1'
#
loop_
_entity.id
_entity.type
_entity.pdbx_description
1 polymer ?
#
loop_
_entity_poly.entity_id
_entity_poly.type
_entity_poly.pdbx_seq_one_letter_code
_entity_poly.pdbx_strand_id
1 'polypeptide(L)'
;MNEHVDIAIIGSGFAGIGAAIRLQRAGFGDYVVLERAGNVGGTWRDNSYPGCACDVPSHLYSFSFAPNPDWTRSFSPQPEIWAYLRRVADEQGVTARTRFGAEVLDAAWNEDSARLILTQPDRFTIDRIVRFARTLMSAVQRGK
;
A
#
# COMPACT_ATOMS: atom_id res chain seq x y z
N MET A 1 2.83 -9.31 22.11
CA MET A 1 1.38 -9.50 21.88
C MET A 1 1.20 -9.85 20.42
N ASN A 2 0.55 -10.98 20.13
CA ASN A 2 0.22 -11.33 18.75
C ASN A 2 -1.00 -10.53 18.33
N GLU A 3 -0.89 -9.79 17.27
CA GLU A 3 -2.00 -9.05 16.71
C GLU A 3 -2.58 -9.80 15.50
N HIS A 4 -3.89 -9.78 15.39
CA HIS A 4 -4.60 -10.45 14.33
C HIS A 4 -5.28 -9.40 13.45
N VAL A 5 -5.09 -9.50 12.14
CA VAL A 5 -5.81 -8.73 11.12
C VAL A 5 -6.24 -9.65 10.00
N ASP A 6 -7.33 -9.35 9.34
CA ASP A 6 -7.79 -10.17 8.21
C ASP A 6 -6.89 -10.01 6.98
N ILE A 7 -6.30 -8.81 6.79
CA ILE A 7 -5.48 -8.50 5.63
C ILE A 7 -4.26 -7.68 6.05
N ALA A 8 -3.06 -8.09 5.66
CA ALA A 8 -1.87 -7.24 5.73
C ALA A 8 -1.39 -6.88 4.31
N ILE A 9 -1.09 -5.61 4.12
CA ILE A 9 -0.52 -5.06 2.89
C ILE A 9 0.93 -4.74 3.19
N ILE A 10 1.86 -5.31 2.42
CA ILE A 10 3.30 -5.05 2.59
C ILE A 10 3.72 -3.94 1.63
N GLY A 11 4.18 -2.83 2.21
CA GLY A 11 4.61 -1.63 1.51
C GLY A 11 3.50 -0.62 1.24
N SER A 12 3.84 0.66 1.32
CA SER A 12 2.95 1.81 1.12
C SER A 12 3.34 2.69 -0.08
N GLY A 13 3.79 2.05 -1.17
CA GLY A 13 3.93 2.69 -2.48
C GLY A 13 2.58 2.80 -3.20
N PHE A 14 2.59 3.14 -4.50
CA PHE A 14 1.36 3.19 -5.32
C PHE A 14 0.49 1.95 -5.17
N ALA A 15 1.07 0.76 -5.29
CA ALA A 15 0.32 -0.49 -5.23
C ALA A 15 -0.35 -0.70 -3.86
N GLY A 16 0.40 -0.49 -2.77
CA GLY A 16 -0.11 -0.67 -1.40
C GLY A 16 -1.20 0.34 -1.03
N ILE A 17 -1.00 1.61 -1.36
CA ILE A 17 -2.02 2.66 -1.15
C ILE A 17 -3.28 2.33 -1.98
N GLY A 18 -3.11 2.00 -3.24
CA GLY A 18 -4.22 1.64 -4.13
C GLY A 18 -4.98 0.41 -3.65
N ALA A 19 -4.28 -0.64 -3.18
CA ALA A 19 -4.89 -1.83 -2.61
C ALA A 19 -5.70 -1.50 -1.35
N ALA A 20 -5.12 -0.74 -0.42
CA ALA A 20 -5.79 -0.32 0.81
C ALA A 20 -7.11 0.42 0.52
N ILE A 21 -7.09 1.39 -0.38
CA ILE A 21 -8.28 2.16 -0.76
C ILE A 21 -9.33 1.27 -1.42
N ARG A 22 -8.92 0.36 -2.31
CA ARG A 22 -9.85 -0.56 -2.96
C ARG A 22 -10.49 -1.54 -1.99
N LEU A 23 -9.72 -2.02 -1.00
CA LEU A 23 -10.24 -2.87 0.08
C LEU A 23 -11.28 -2.15 0.92
N GLN A 24 -11.00 -0.92 1.35
CA GLN A 24 -11.97 -0.10 2.10
C GLN A 24 -13.27 0.07 1.32
N ARG A 25 -13.19 0.42 0.02
CA ARG A 25 -14.36 0.59 -0.84
C ARG A 25 -15.14 -0.70 -1.09
N ALA A 26 -14.48 -1.85 -0.98
CA ALA A 26 -15.10 -3.17 -1.07
C ALA A 26 -15.66 -3.66 0.28
N GLY A 27 -15.58 -2.85 1.36
CA GLY A 27 -16.12 -3.20 2.68
C GLY A 27 -15.16 -4.00 3.57
N PHE A 28 -13.90 -4.20 3.17
CA PHE A 28 -12.90 -4.86 3.99
C PHE A 28 -12.23 -3.85 4.92
N GLY A 29 -12.69 -3.80 6.18
CA GLY A 29 -12.25 -2.82 7.18
C GLY A 29 -11.12 -3.30 8.07
N ASP A 30 -10.93 -4.61 8.22
CA ASP A 30 -9.88 -5.19 9.06
C ASP A 30 -8.62 -5.46 8.25
N TYR A 31 -7.81 -4.42 8.08
CA TYR A 31 -6.52 -4.50 7.41
C TYR A 31 -5.49 -3.57 8.04
N VAL A 32 -4.21 -3.89 7.82
CA VAL A 32 -3.07 -3.06 8.16
C VAL A 32 -2.13 -2.92 6.96
N VAL A 33 -1.50 -1.77 6.82
CA VAL A 33 -0.39 -1.57 5.88
C VAL A 33 0.92 -1.58 6.69
N LEU A 34 1.88 -2.41 6.29
CA LEU A 34 3.19 -2.50 6.92
C LEU A 34 4.22 -1.83 6.03
N GLU A 35 4.83 -0.76 6.53
CA GLU A 35 5.83 0.03 5.80
C GLU A 35 7.12 0.09 6.61
N ARG A 36 8.24 -0.33 6.00
CA ARG A 36 9.56 -0.31 6.67
C ARG A 36 10.08 1.09 6.94
N ALA A 37 9.71 2.06 6.13
CA ALA A 37 10.16 3.43 6.29
C ALA A 37 9.19 4.26 7.16
N GLY A 38 9.58 5.51 7.44
CA GLY A 38 8.81 6.42 8.29
C GLY A 38 7.69 7.19 7.57
N ASN A 39 7.46 6.93 6.27
CA ASN A 39 6.42 7.60 5.48
C ASN A 39 5.97 6.73 4.31
N VAL A 40 4.80 7.03 3.75
CA VAL A 40 4.31 6.41 2.52
C VAL A 40 5.12 6.89 1.30
N GLY A 41 5.00 6.17 0.17
CA GLY A 41 5.52 6.64 -1.12
C GLY A 41 6.37 5.62 -1.89
N GLY A 42 6.98 4.64 -1.20
CA GLY A 42 7.80 3.61 -1.84
C GLY A 42 8.88 4.22 -2.75
N THR A 43 8.93 3.80 -4.00
CA THR A 43 9.89 4.29 -5.02
C THR A 43 9.96 5.82 -5.08
N TRP A 44 8.84 6.52 -4.97
CA TRP A 44 8.78 7.98 -5.07
C TRP A 44 9.24 8.70 -3.79
N ARG A 45 9.30 8.01 -2.67
CA ARG A 45 9.98 8.47 -1.46
C ARG A 45 11.48 8.21 -1.54
N ASP A 46 11.86 7.01 -2.02
CA ASP A 46 13.24 6.50 -1.91
C ASP A 46 14.18 7.03 -2.99
N ASN A 47 13.68 7.41 -4.16
CA ASN A 47 14.48 7.90 -5.28
C ASN A 47 14.44 9.42 -5.36
N SER A 48 15.45 10.08 -4.80
CA SER A 48 15.56 11.55 -4.72
C SER A 48 16.75 12.12 -5.50
N TYR A 49 17.28 11.37 -6.46
CA TYR A 49 18.41 11.83 -7.27
C TYR A 49 18.01 13.00 -8.19
N PRO A 50 18.96 13.88 -8.58
CA PRO A 50 18.68 14.99 -9.47
C PRO A 50 18.07 14.55 -10.78
N GLY A 51 16.97 15.16 -11.19
CA GLY A 51 16.27 14.82 -12.43
C GLY A 51 15.29 13.64 -12.32
N CYS A 52 15.10 13.05 -11.14
CA CYS A 52 14.09 12.01 -10.93
C CYS A 52 12.69 12.54 -11.25
N ALA A 53 12.06 11.98 -12.26
CA ALA A 53 10.75 12.38 -12.76
C ALA A 53 10.02 11.18 -13.34
N CYS A 54 8.72 11.32 -13.59
CA CYS A 54 7.93 10.33 -14.29
C CYS A 54 8.35 10.25 -15.77
N ASP A 55 8.38 9.04 -16.31
CA ASP A 55 8.68 8.72 -17.72
C ASP A 55 7.41 8.55 -18.58
N VAL A 56 6.24 8.74 -17.98
CA VAL A 56 4.95 8.80 -18.68
C VAL A 56 4.29 10.15 -18.43
N PRO A 57 3.37 10.60 -19.31
CA PRO A 57 2.65 11.87 -19.12
C PRO A 57 1.93 11.91 -17.77
N SER A 58 2.10 13.00 -17.03
CA SER A 58 1.64 13.15 -15.65
C SER A 58 0.15 12.89 -15.45
N HIS A 59 -0.68 13.29 -16.41
CA HIS A 59 -2.13 13.07 -16.34
C HIS A 59 -2.53 11.58 -16.34
N LEU A 60 -1.63 10.68 -16.78
CA LEU A 60 -1.82 9.23 -16.68
C LEU A 60 -1.27 8.64 -15.39
N TYR A 61 -0.48 9.43 -14.61
CA TYR A 61 0.26 8.95 -13.45
C TYR A 61 -0.45 9.28 -12.13
N SER A 62 -1.72 8.94 -12.07
CA SER A 62 -2.54 9.05 -10.86
C SER A 62 -3.51 7.87 -10.74
N PHE A 63 -4.05 7.67 -9.55
CA PHE A 63 -5.11 6.70 -9.36
C PHE A 63 -6.37 7.14 -10.14
N SER A 64 -7.00 6.23 -10.86
CA SER A 64 -8.25 6.51 -11.60
C SER A 64 -9.40 7.01 -10.69
N PHE A 65 -9.34 6.69 -9.41
CA PHE A 65 -10.30 7.11 -8.41
C PHE A 65 -9.90 8.35 -7.60
N ALA A 66 -8.70 8.88 -7.85
CA ALA A 66 -8.15 10.10 -7.25
C ALA A 66 -7.25 10.82 -8.28
N PRO A 67 -7.81 11.32 -9.38
CA PRO A 67 -7.03 12.01 -10.40
C PRO A 67 -6.41 13.28 -9.83
N ASN A 68 -5.25 13.66 -10.36
CA ASN A 68 -4.62 14.92 -10.02
C ASN A 68 -4.64 15.86 -11.24
N PRO A 69 -5.49 16.90 -11.26
CA PRO A 69 -5.53 17.86 -12.35
C PRO A 69 -4.38 18.90 -12.31
N ASP A 70 -3.72 19.03 -11.15
CA ASP A 70 -2.83 20.14 -10.84
C ASP A 70 -1.34 19.82 -11.06
N TRP A 71 -1.04 18.86 -11.95
CA TRP A 71 0.34 18.57 -12.31
C TRP A 71 1.00 19.78 -12.96
N THR A 72 2.17 20.22 -12.44
CA THR A 72 2.86 21.41 -12.93
C THR A 72 3.62 21.18 -14.23
N ARG A 73 3.88 19.92 -14.60
CA ARG A 73 4.64 19.53 -15.80
C ARG A 73 4.04 18.32 -16.49
N SER A 74 4.30 18.19 -17.78
CA SER A 74 3.92 17.00 -18.57
C SER A 74 4.56 15.70 -18.05
N PHE A 75 5.73 15.82 -17.42
CA PHE A 75 6.43 14.73 -16.74
C PHE A 75 6.79 15.23 -15.35
N SER A 76 5.99 14.86 -14.37
CA SER A 76 6.10 15.39 -13.01
C SER A 76 7.37 14.92 -12.31
N PRO A 77 8.08 15.82 -11.60
CA PRO A 77 9.25 15.46 -10.81
C PRO A 77 8.84 14.65 -9.58
N GLN A 78 9.80 13.89 -9.07
CA GLN A 78 9.65 13.02 -7.90
C GLN A 78 8.97 13.70 -6.70
N PRO A 79 9.32 14.93 -6.27
CA PRO A 79 8.69 15.54 -5.10
C PRO A 79 7.18 15.76 -5.27
N GLU A 80 6.75 16.07 -6.47
CA GLU A 80 5.34 16.31 -6.79
C GLU A 80 4.54 15.00 -6.74
N ILE A 81 5.10 13.92 -7.29
CA ILE A 81 4.48 12.59 -7.25
C ILE A 81 4.42 12.06 -5.81
N TRP A 82 5.47 12.25 -5.04
CA TRP A 82 5.46 11.87 -3.64
C TRP A 82 4.46 12.70 -2.82
N ALA A 83 4.36 14.00 -3.06
CA ALA A 83 3.35 14.84 -2.43
C ALA A 83 1.92 14.37 -2.76
N TYR A 84 1.66 14.00 -4.02
CA TYR A 84 0.41 13.39 -4.45
C TYR A 84 0.09 12.11 -3.67
N LEU A 85 1.05 11.18 -3.55
CA LEU A 85 0.85 9.92 -2.83
C LEU A 85 0.53 10.14 -1.35
N ARG A 86 1.25 11.06 -0.69
CA ARG A 86 0.99 11.42 0.72
C ARG A 86 -0.41 11.98 0.88
N ARG A 87 -0.77 12.96 0.06
CA ARG A 87 -2.11 13.57 0.08
C ARG A 87 -3.19 12.52 -0.08
N VAL A 88 -3.10 11.64 -1.08
CA VAL A 88 -4.10 10.58 -1.32
C VAL A 88 -4.16 9.60 -0.14
N ALA A 89 -3.02 9.19 0.40
CA ALA A 89 -2.99 8.28 1.56
C ALA A 89 -3.65 8.90 2.80
N ASP A 90 -3.43 10.19 3.04
CA ASP A 90 -4.01 10.92 4.17
C ASP A 90 -5.51 11.13 3.98
N GLU A 91 -5.93 11.68 2.84
CA GLU A 91 -7.34 11.94 2.51
C GLU A 91 -8.21 10.68 2.52
N GLN A 92 -7.63 9.55 2.11
CA GLN A 92 -8.33 8.26 2.08
C GLN A 92 -8.15 7.44 3.38
N GLY A 93 -7.50 8.00 4.41
CA GLY A 93 -7.33 7.35 5.71
C GLY A 93 -6.35 6.17 5.72
N VAL A 94 -5.56 5.98 4.67
CA VAL A 94 -4.58 4.87 4.58
C VAL A 94 -3.44 5.09 5.56
N THR A 95 -2.97 6.33 5.71
CA THR A 95 -1.89 6.68 6.65
C THR A 95 -2.22 6.25 8.09
N ALA A 96 -3.46 6.45 8.53
CA ALA A 96 -3.91 6.05 9.87
C ALA A 96 -3.93 4.53 10.10
N ARG A 97 -3.94 3.75 9.03
CA ARG A 97 -3.87 2.28 9.05
C ARG A 97 -2.50 1.73 8.65
N THR A 98 -1.51 2.62 8.50
CA THR A 98 -0.14 2.25 8.15
C THR A 98 0.72 2.22 9.40
N ARG A 99 1.42 1.11 9.61
CA ARG A 99 2.48 0.99 10.60
C ARG A 99 3.80 1.27 9.93
N PHE A 100 4.39 2.37 10.31
CA PHE A 100 5.73 2.78 9.86
C PHE A 100 6.81 2.11 10.72
N GLY A 101 8.02 1.97 10.14
CA GLY A 101 9.12 1.25 10.80
C GLY A 101 8.86 -0.25 10.96
N ALA A 102 7.88 -0.80 10.23
CA ALA A 102 7.43 -2.18 10.29
C ALA A 102 7.94 -2.98 9.09
N GLU A 103 9.20 -3.39 9.14
CA GLU A 103 9.79 -4.24 8.11
C GLU A 103 9.31 -5.68 8.26
N VAL A 104 8.82 -6.27 7.19
CA VAL A 104 8.47 -7.70 7.14
C VAL A 104 9.70 -8.46 6.67
N LEU A 105 10.25 -9.30 7.55
CA LEU A 105 11.44 -10.11 7.27
C LEU A 105 11.10 -11.47 6.68
N ASP A 106 9.98 -12.05 7.11
CA ASP A 106 9.53 -13.36 6.67
C ASP A 106 8.01 -13.45 6.67
N ALA A 107 7.49 -14.37 5.84
CA ALA A 107 6.08 -14.66 5.71
C ALA A 107 5.89 -16.17 5.55
N ALA A 108 5.59 -16.87 6.63
CA ALA A 108 5.44 -18.31 6.66
C ALA A 108 3.98 -18.75 6.84
N TRP A 109 3.55 -19.72 6.05
CA TRP A 109 2.24 -20.35 6.23
C TRP A 109 2.27 -21.32 7.39
N ASN A 110 1.29 -21.24 8.28
CA ASN A 110 1.09 -22.17 9.38
C ASN A 110 -0.16 -23.03 9.10
N GLU A 111 0.05 -24.31 8.87
CA GLU A 111 -1.01 -25.25 8.50
C GLU A 111 -2.01 -25.49 9.64
N ASP A 112 -1.54 -25.53 10.89
CA ASP A 112 -2.39 -25.84 12.05
C ASP A 112 -3.41 -24.74 12.31
N SER A 113 -2.98 -23.49 12.15
CA SER A 113 -3.84 -22.32 12.32
C SER A 113 -4.50 -21.85 11.02
N ALA A 114 -4.09 -22.40 9.87
CA ALA A 114 -4.47 -21.94 8.52
C ALA A 114 -4.23 -20.42 8.37
N ARG A 115 -3.04 -19.94 8.75
CA ARG A 115 -2.65 -18.52 8.78
C ARG A 115 -1.28 -18.27 8.20
N LEU A 116 -1.09 -17.08 7.67
CA LEU A 116 0.23 -16.56 7.33
C LEU A 116 0.80 -15.82 8.55
N ILE A 117 2.00 -16.21 8.97
CA ILE A 117 2.72 -15.56 10.06
C ILE A 117 3.75 -14.61 9.45
N LEU A 118 3.64 -13.33 9.77
CA LEU A 118 4.60 -12.31 9.37
C LEU A 118 5.55 -12.02 10.52
N THR A 119 6.86 -12.11 10.26
CA THR A 119 7.91 -11.81 11.23
C THR A 119 8.48 -10.42 10.98
N GLN A 120 8.61 -9.62 12.04
CA GLN A 120 9.22 -8.29 12.05
C GLN A 120 10.44 -8.28 12.99
N PRO A 121 11.44 -7.37 12.80
CA PRO A 121 12.67 -7.34 13.58
C PRO A 121 12.46 -7.18 15.09
N ASP A 122 11.43 -6.44 15.50
CA ASP A 122 11.14 -6.12 16.90
C ASP A 122 9.72 -6.53 17.32
N ARG A 123 9.60 -7.77 17.79
CA ARG A 123 8.55 -8.27 18.71
C ARG A 123 7.10 -8.31 18.25
N PHE A 124 6.76 -8.05 16.99
CA PHE A 124 5.38 -8.22 16.52
C PHE A 124 5.29 -9.36 15.50
N THR A 125 4.58 -10.40 15.90
CA THR A 125 4.14 -11.43 14.95
C THR A 125 2.71 -11.10 14.55
N ILE A 126 2.45 -10.90 13.26
CA ILE A 126 1.10 -10.76 12.74
C ILE A 126 0.64 -12.12 12.26
N ASP A 127 -0.37 -12.64 12.95
CA ASP A 127 -0.90 -13.97 12.75
C ASP A 127 -2.26 -13.84 12.02
N ARG A 128 -2.24 -13.65 10.73
CA ARG A 128 -3.34 -13.88 9.79
C ARG A 128 -3.20 -13.12 8.46
N ILE A 129 -2.89 -13.82 7.40
CA ILE A 129 -3.22 -13.40 6.04
C ILE A 129 -3.71 -14.63 5.30
N VAL A 130 -5.00 -14.74 5.07
CA VAL A 130 -5.47 -15.80 4.19
C VAL A 130 -6.81 -15.47 3.58
N ARG A 131 -6.88 -15.28 2.37
CA ARG A 131 -8.00 -15.37 1.43
C ARG A 131 -7.90 -14.40 0.27
N PHE A 132 -6.87 -13.55 0.27
CA PHE A 132 -6.90 -12.38 -0.60
C PHE A 132 -6.65 -12.69 -2.09
N ALA A 133 -5.73 -13.58 -2.42
CA ALA A 133 -5.42 -13.87 -3.83
C ALA A 133 -6.60 -14.52 -4.61
N ARG A 134 -7.38 -15.37 -3.97
CA ARG A 134 -8.55 -16.00 -4.61
C ARG A 134 -9.76 -15.09 -4.73
N THR A 135 -10.01 -14.24 -3.72
CA THR A 135 -11.20 -13.38 -3.69
C THR A 135 -11.04 -12.17 -4.61
N LEU A 136 -9.86 -11.57 -4.69
CA LEU A 136 -9.60 -10.44 -5.60
C LEU A 136 -9.68 -10.89 -7.06
N MET A 137 -9.08 -12.03 -7.40
CA MET A 137 -9.16 -12.59 -8.76
C MET A 137 -10.60 -12.89 -9.17
N SER A 138 -11.42 -13.42 -8.26
CA SER A 138 -12.83 -13.72 -8.56
C SER A 138 -13.73 -12.48 -8.58
N ALA A 139 -13.39 -11.40 -7.87
CA ALA A 139 -14.12 -10.13 -7.91
C ALA A 139 -13.81 -9.34 -9.20
N VAL A 140 -12.54 -9.36 -9.66
CA VAL A 140 -12.15 -8.77 -10.94
C VAL A 140 -12.77 -9.49 -12.14
N GLN A 141 -12.94 -10.82 -12.05
CA GLN A 141 -13.57 -11.60 -13.11
C GLN A 141 -15.10 -11.45 -13.17
N ARG A 142 -15.76 -11.04 -12.07
CA ARG A 142 -17.21 -10.81 -12.03
C ARG A 142 -17.63 -9.39 -12.37
N GLY A 143 -16.69 -8.49 -12.59
CA GLY A 143 -16.92 -7.08 -12.95
C GLY A 143 -16.85 -6.80 -14.45
N LYS A 144 -17.11 -7.82 -15.30
CA LYS A 144 -17.31 -7.67 -16.73
C LYS A 144 -18.79 -7.80 -17.07
#